data_f34b09b60fc05dc7c069fb91555febe5
#
_entry.id   f34b09b60fc05dc7c069fb91555febe5
#
_cell.length_a   1.000
_cell.length_b   1.000
_cell.length_c   1.000
_cell.angle_alpha   90.00
_cell.angle_beta   90.00
_cell.angle_gamma   90.00
#
_symmetry.space_group_name_H-M   'P 1'
#
loop_
_entity.id
_entity.type
_entity.pdbx_description
1 polymer ?
#
loop_
_entity_poly.entity_id
_entity_poly.type
_entity_poly.pdbx_seq_one_letter_code
_entity_poly.pdbx_strand_id
1 'polypeptide(L)'
;MKKLMTFIALSTAAVSICAQANEQHQAHMNMPMSTGSAMQQELMQGMNQMHQDMMAAMQYQDPDVAFAAGMLPHHIGAVKMAEVELKYGKDPEMRKLAENIINAQQAEIEQMQKWLKVHNKITQKKCGELTALF
;
A
#
# COMPACT_ATOMS: atom_id res chain seq x y z
N MET A 1 -50.48 -18.56 47.86
CA MET A 1 -49.36 -17.60 47.74
C MET A 1 -48.48 -18.02 46.58
N LYS A 2 -48.73 -17.45 45.41
CA LYS A 2 -48.03 -17.79 44.14
C LYS A 2 -46.99 -16.72 43.89
N LYS A 3 -45.69 -17.08 43.98
CA LYS A 3 -44.59 -16.20 43.64
C LYS A 3 -44.38 -16.22 42.12
N LEU A 4 -44.62 -15.08 41.51
CA LEU A 4 -44.36 -14.81 40.10
C LEU A 4 -42.86 -14.56 39.88
N MET A 5 -42.16 -15.45 39.19
CA MET A 5 -40.76 -15.24 38.76
C MET A 5 -40.73 -14.52 37.42
N THR A 6 -40.30 -13.29 37.46
CA THR A 6 -40.02 -12.48 36.23
C THR A 6 -38.66 -12.83 35.70
N PHE A 7 -38.59 -13.48 34.53
CA PHE A 7 -37.34 -13.67 33.77
C PHE A 7 -36.98 -12.39 33.03
N ILE A 8 -35.89 -11.77 33.43
CA ILE A 8 -35.27 -10.66 32.68
C ILE A 8 -34.44 -11.30 31.57
N ALA A 9 -34.88 -11.16 30.33
CA ALA A 9 -34.10 -11.49 29.14
C ALA A 9 -33.08 -10.37 28.90
N LEU A 10 -31.81 -10.64 29.19
CA LEU A 10 -30.70 -9.75 28.85
C LEU A 10 -30.33 -10.00 27.40
N SER A 11 -30.72 -9.09 26.50
CA SER A 11 -30.41 -9.12 25.09
C SER A 11 -28.91 -8.79 24.87
N THR A 12 -28.15 -9.79 24.41
CA THR A 12 -26.78 -9.63 23.88
C THR A 12 -26.84 -9.07 22.46
N ALA A 13 -26.81 -7.75 22.35
CA ALA A 13 -26.67 -7.05 21.07
C ALA A 13 -25.37 -6.21 21.10
N ALA A 14 -24.22 -6.88 20.98
CA ALA A 14 -22.95 -6.18 20.84
C ALA A 14 -21.86 -7.07 20.22
N VAL A 15 -22.05 -7.56 19.00
CA VAL A 15 -20.94 -8.02 18.13
C VAL A 15 -21.40 -7.93 16.67
N SER A 16 -21.40 -6.76 16.05
CA SER A 16 -21.61 -6.66 14.59
C SER A 16 -21.02 -5.38 13.94
N ILE A 17 -20.20 -4.62 14.65
CA ILE A 17 -19.69 -3.35 14.06
C ILE A 17 -18.27 -3.50 13.47
N CYS A 18 -17.51 -4.53 13.83
CA CYS A 18 -16.15 -4.71 13.31
C CYS A 18 -16.07 -5.44 11.95
N ALA A 19 -17.10 -6.15 11.51
CA ALA A 19 -17.07 -6.86 10.24
C ALA A 19 -17.32 -5.95 9.02
N GLN A 20 -18.07 -4.86 9.18
CA GLN A 20 -18.42 -3.98 8.06
C GLN A 20 -17.30 -3.05 7.61
N ALA A 21 -16.31 -2.74 8.47
CA ALA A 21 -15.18 -1.90 8.09
C ALA A 21 -14.20 -2.60 7.14
N ASN A 22 -14.11 -3.93 7.19
CA ASN A 22 -13.18 -4.69 6.35
C ASN A 22 -13.73 -4.94 4.93
N GLU A 23 -15.05 -5.02 4.76
CA GLU A 23 -15.67 -5.17 3.43
C GLU A 23 -15.62 -3.87 2.61
N GLN A 24 -15.69 -2.71 3.27
CA GLN A 24 -15.57 -1.42 2.58
C GLN A 24 -14.14 -1.15 2.06
N HIS A 25 -13.10 -1.64 2.73
CA HIS A 25 -11.71 -1.50 2.25
C HIS A 25 -11.43 -2.37 1.02
N GLN A 26 -12.02 -3.57 0.93
CA GLN A 26 -11.87 -4.43 -0.25
C GLN A 26 -12.71 -3.95 -1.45
N ALA A 27 -13.85 -3.30 -1.21
CA ALA A 27 -14.69 -2.78 -2.28
C ALA A 27 -14.04 -1.61 -3.05
N HIS A 28 -13.20 -0.80 -2.41
CA HIS A 28 -12.46 0.29 -3.08
C HIS A 28 -11.33 -0.20 -4.00
N MET A 29 -10.80 -1.39 -3.77
CA MET A 29 -9.72 -1.97 -4.60
C MET A 29 -10.24 -2.58 -5.92
N ASN A 30 -11.55 -2.84 -6.05
CA ASN A 30 -12.16 -3.50 -7.21
C ASN A 30 -13.10 -2.59 -8.02
N MET A 31 -12.94 -1.28 -7.96
CA MET A 31 -13.69 -0.39 -8.84
C MET A 31 -13.30 -0.64 -10.30
N PRO A 32 -14.28 -0.85 -11.22
CA PRO A 32 -13.96 -1.00 -12.63
C PRO A 32 -13.30 0.29 -13.15
N MET A 33 -12.09 0.17 -13.68
CA MET A 33 -11.25 1.28 -14.18
C MET A 33 -11.91 2.12 -15.29
N SER A 34 -13.10 1.74 -15.77
CA SER A 34 -13.74 2.32 -16.96
C SER A 34 -14.67 3.50 -16.71
N THR A 35 -14.96 3.87 -15.44
CA THR A 35 -16.01 4.86 -15.12
C THR A 35 -15.48 6.19 -14.57
N GLY A 36 -14.18 6.32 -14.33
CA GLY A 36 -13.57 7.55 -13.79
C GLY A 36 -13.03 8.51 -14.85
N SER A 37 -12.78 9.77 -14.45
CA SER A 37 -12.04 10.72 -15.28
C SER A 37 -10.62 10.23 -15.57
N ALA A 38 -9.96 10.78 -16.60
CA ALA A 38 -8.57 10.44 -16.94
C ALA A 38 -7.63 10.58 -15.72
N MET A 39 -7.82 11.63 -14.91
CA MET A 39 -7.09 11.85 -13.66
C MET A 39 -7.31 10.70 -12.66
N GLN A 40 -8.56 10.28 -12.45
CA GLN A 40 -8.88 9.17 -11.53
C GLN A 40 -8.30 7.83 -12.02
N GLN A 41 -8.30 7.60 -13.33
CA GLN A 41 -7.70 6.39 -13.91
C GLN A 41 -6.18 6.36 -13.70
N GLU A 42 -5.48 7.48 -13.91
CA GLU A 42 -4.04 7.57 -13.69
C GLU A 42 -3.67 7.39 -12.21
N LEU A 43 -4.42 8.01 -11.28
CA LEU A 43 -4.23 7.81 -9.84
C LEU A 43 -4.43 6.34 -9.45
N MET A 44 -5.54 5.73 -9.90
CA MET A 44 -5.86 4.35 -9.58
C MET A 44 -4.80 3.38 -10.11
N GLN A 45 -4.33 3.59 -11.34
CA GLN A 45 -3.27 2.78 -11.95
C GLN A 45 -1.98 2.88 -11.12
N GLY A 46 -1.56 4.10 -10.74
CA GLY A 46 -0.37 4.31 -9.92
C GLY A 46 -0.48 3.65 -8.55
N MET A 47 -1.63 3.78 -7.88
CA MET A 47 -1.89 3.16 -6.58
C MET A 47 -1.92 1.64 -6.64
N ASN A 48 -2.56 1.05 -7.66
CA ASN A 48 -2.60 -0.40 -7.84
C ASN A 48 -1.20 -0.97 -8.08
N GLN A 49 -0.39 -0.33 -8.92
CA GLN A 49 0.99 -0.75 -9.16
C GLN A 49 1.82 -0.66 -7.87
N MET A 50 1.75 0.47 -7.17
CA MET A 50 2.43 0.65 -5.89
C MET A 50 2.05 -0.45 -4.89
N HIS A 51 0.76 -0.74 -4.75
CA HIS A 51 0.27 -1.78 -3.85
C HIS A 51 0.81 -3.17 -4.20
N GLN A 52 0.76 -3.56 -5.47
CA GLN A 52 1.28 -4.85 -5.94
C GLN A 52 2.78 -4.99 -5.63
N ASP A 53 3.57 -3.97 -5.91
CA ASP A 53 5.00 -3.98 -5.69
C ASP A 53 5.35 -4.00 -4.19
N MET A 54 4.60 -3.28 -3.36
CA MET A 54 4.74 -3.34 -1.89
C MET A 54 4.38 -4.72 -1.33
N MET A 55 3.32 -5.35 -1.83
CA MET A 55 2.95 -6.72 -1.41
C MET A 55 4.00 -7.74 -1.82
N ALA A 56 4.63 -7.58 -2.97
CA ALA A 56 5.76 -8.41 -3.38
C ALA A 56 6.97 -8.27 -2.43
N ALA A 57 7.19 -7.09 -1.88
CA ALA A 57 8.27 -6.85 -0.92
C ALA A 57 8.09 -7.62 0.40
N MET A 58 6.86 -7.97 0.78
CA MET A 58 6.58 -8.76 1.99
C MET A 58 7.07 -10.22 1.89
N GLN A 59 7.50 -10.68 0.72
CA GLN A 59 8.08 -12.01 0.54
C GLN A 59 9.54 -12.11 1.03
N TYR A 60 10.22 -10.98 1.23
CA TYR A 60 11.60 -10.97 1.70
C TYR A 60 11.66 -11.25 3.21
N GLN A 61 12.52 -12.20 3.60
CA GLN A 61 12.74 -12.53 5.01
C GLN A 61 13.79 -11.64 5.67
N ASP A 62 14.70 -11.08 4.88
CA ASP A 62 15.69 -10.11 5.35
C ASP A 62 14.99 -8.76 5.57
N PRO A 63 15.02 -8.20 6.80
CA PRO A 63 14.30 -6.98 7.13
C PRO A 63 14.80 -5.76 6.37
N ASP A 64 16.08 -5.67 6.07
CA ASP A 64 16.65 -4.53 5.33
C ASP A 64 16.22 -4.59 3.86
N VAL A 65 16.20 -5.79 3.27
CA VAL A 65 15.70 -6.00 1.91
C VAL A 65 14.19 -5.74 1.84
N ALA A 66 13.41 -6.25 2.80
CA ALA A 66 11.96 -6.02 2.88
C ALA A 66 11.64 -4.53 3.00
N PHE A 67 12.37 -3.81 3.85
CA PHE A 67 12.23 -2.37 4.02
C PHE A 67 12.51 -1.63 2.72
N ALA A 68 13.69 -1.83 2.12
CA ALA A 68 14.07 -1.11 0.91
C ALA A 68 13.18 -1.47 -0.29
N ALA A 69 12.79 -2.75 -0.44
CA ALA A 69 11.90 -3.21 -1.50
C ALA A 69 10.46 -2.71 -1.33
N GLY A 70 10.00 -2.49 -0.10
CA GLY A 70 8.66 -1.93 0.18
C GLY A 70 8.63 -0.40 0.07
N MET A 71 9.65 0.28 0.56
CA MET A 71 9.73 1.74 0.53
C MET A 71 9.97 2.29 -0.88
N LEU A 72 10.71 1.58 -1.71
CA LEU A 72 10.96 2.00 -3.09
C LEU A 72 9.67 2.20 -3.90
N PRO A 73 8.75 1.23 -4.02
CA PRO A 73 7.50 1.43 -4.73
C PRO A 73 6.59 2.47 -4.06
N HIS A 74 6.65 2.62 -2.73
CA HIS A 74 5.93 3.68 -2.02
C HIS A 74 6.38 5.08 -2.48
N HIS A 75 7.69 5.31 -2.57
CA HIS A 75 8.26 6.58 -3.03
C HIS A 75 7.94 6.84 -4.51
N ILE A 76 8.08 5.81 -5.37
CA ILE A 76 7.70 5.90 -6.79
C ILE A 76 6.21 6.24 -6.93
N GLY A 77 5.34 5.61 -6.12
CA GLY A 77 3.91 5.90 -6.10
C GLY A 77 3.60 7.34 -5.69
N ALA A 78 4.29 7.85 -4.66
CA ALA A 78 4.12 9.25 -4.23
C ALA A 78 4.56 10.25 -5.31
N VAL A 79 5.67 9.98 -6.02
CA VAL A 79 6.10 10.79 -7.18
C VAL A 79 5.04 10.76 -8.28
N LYS A 80 4.48 9.58 -8.62
CA LYS A 80 3.40 9.48 -9.61
C LYS A 80 2.14 10.25 -9.22
N MET A 81 1.75 10.23 -7.95
CA MET A 81 0.62 11.04 -7.47
C MET A 81 0.91 12.53 -7.60
N ALA A 82 2.13 12.97 -7.30
CA ALA A 82 2.55 14.35 -7.47
C ALA A 82 2.58 14.78 -8.96
N GLU A 83 3.00 13.90 -9.86
CA GLU A 83 2.93 14.13 -11.31
C GLU A 83 1.49 14.31 -11.81
N VAL A 84 0.54 13.51 -11.27
CA VAL A 84 -0.89 13.67 -11.59
C VAL A 84 -1.42 15.00 -11.07
N GLU A 85 -1.01 15.44 -9.87
CA GLU A 85 -1.35 16.77 -9.36
C GLU A 85 -0.82 17.87 -10.30
N LEU A 86 0.43 17.77 -10.75
CA LEU A 86 0.99 18.74 -11.70
C LEU A 86 0.29 18.73 -13.07
N LYS A 87 -0.29 17.62 -13.46
CA LYS A 87 -1.01 17.49 -14.74
C LYS A 87 -2.44 18.04 -14.69
N TYR A 88 -3.16 17.82 -13.61
CA TYR A 88 -4.59 18.08 -13.51
C TYR A 88 -4.97 19.15 -12.47
N GLY A 89 -4.18 19.28 -11.42
CA GLY A 89 -4.40 20.21 -10.33
C GLY A 89 -4.18 21.67 -10.76
N LYS A 90 -4.96 22.56 -10.16
CA LYS A 90 -4.94 24.01 -10.47
C LYS A 90 -4.53 24.88 -9.27
N ASP A 91 -4.61 24.32 -8.07
CA ASP A 91 -4.26 25.04 -6.86
C ASP A 91 -2.74 25.26 -6.80
N PRO A 92 -2.25 26.50 -6.66
CA PRO A 92 -0.81 26.76 -6.71
C PRO A 92 -0.04 26.21 -5.51
N GLU A 93 -0.69 26.08 -4.34
CA GLU A 93 -0.07 25.54 -3.15
C GLU A 93 0.12 24.01 -3.28
N MET A 94 -0.91 23.31 -3.75
CA MET A 94 -0.83 21.87 -4.00
C MET A 94 0.14 21.53 -5.11
N ARG A 95 0.18 22.30 -6.18
CA ARG A 95 1.18 22.15 -7.24
C ARG A 95 2.61 22.34 -6.72
N LYS A 96 2.81 23.36 -5.87
CA LYS A 96 4.12 23.58 -5.23
C LYS A 96 4.53 22.44 -4.30
N LEU A 97 3.57 21.91 -3.54
CA LEU A 97 3.79 20.72 -2.72
C LEU A 97 4.20 19.50 -3.58
N ALA A 98 3.53 19.28 -4.71
CA ALA A 98 3.84 18.20 -5.63
C ALA A 98 5.27 18.30 -6.21
N GLU A 99 5.70 19.51 -6.62
CA GLU A 99 7.10 19.75 -7.04
C GLU A 99 8.10 19.41 -5.94
N ASN A 100 7.81 19.81 -4.70
CA ASN A 100 8.68 19.55 -3.56
C ASN A 100 8.77 18.04 -3.25
N ILE A 101 7.66 17.31 -3.36
CA ILE A 101 7.63 15.84 -3.17
C ILE A 101 8.50 15.16 -4.23
N ILE A 102 8.36 15.50 -5.51
CA ILE A 102 9.17 14.93 -6.58
C ILE A 102 10.66 15.13 -6.30
N ASN A 103 11.05 16.37 -5.98
CA ASN A 103 12.45 16.71 -5.71
C ASN A 103 13.01 16.01 -4.46
N ALA A 104 12.24 15.92 -3.39
CA ALA A 104 12.68 15.34 -2.13
C ALA A 104 12.87 13.82 -2.23
N GLN A 105 12.05 13.13 -3.02
CA GLN A 105 12.08 11.66 -3.07
C GLN A 105 13.08 11.08 -4.06
N GLN A 106 13.57 11.87 -5.02
CA GLN A 106 14.46 11.39 -6.06
C GLN A 106 15.75 10.76 -5.50
N ALA A 107 16.40 11.40 -4.54
CA ALA A 107 17.64 10.90 -3.93
C ALA A 107 17.42 9.59 -3.16
N GLU A 108 16.30 9.45 -2.46
CA GLU A 108 15.96 8.26 -1.69
C GLU A 108 15.59 7.08 -2.62
N ILE A 109 14.89 7.34 -3.71
CA ILE A 109 14.61 6.35 -4.76
C ILE A 109 15.92 5.81 -5.34
N GLU A 110 16.85 6.68 -5.72
CA GLU A 110 18.14 6.28 -6.27
C GLU A 110 18.98 5.49 -5.25
N GLN A 111 18.97 5.90 -3.99
CA GLN A 111 19.65 5.20 -2.90
C GLN A 111 19.12 3.78 -2.74
N MET A 112 17.79 3.62 -2.64
CA MET A 112 17.15 2.31 -2.49
C MET A 112 17.38 1.41 -3.71
N GLN A 113 17.26 1.95 -4.92
CA GLN A 113 17.54 1.20 -6.15
C GLN A 113 18.99 0.68 -6.20
N LYS A 114 19.94 1.55 -5.87
CA LYS A 114 21.36 1.19 -5.84
C LYS A 114 21.65 0.14 -4.77
N TRP A 115 21.07 0.29 -3.60
CA TRP A 115 21.25 -0.63 -2.48
C TRP A 115 20.64 -2.02 -2.81
N LEU A 116 19.42 -2.07 -3.28
CA LEU A 116 18.73 -3.31 -3.68
C LEU A 116 19.46 -4.05 -4.81
N LYS A 117 20.01 -3.33 -5.78
CA LYS A 117 20.79 -3.93 -6.87
C LYS A 117 21.98 -4.76 -6.38
N VAL A 118 22.58 -4.38 -5.27
CA VAL A 118 23.70 -5.11 -4.65
C VAL A 118 23.18 -6.25 -3.78
N HIS A 119 22.19 -5.98 -2.91
CA HIS A 119 21.79 -6.88 -1.84
C HIS A 119 20.83 -8.00 -2.31
N ASN A 120 19.97 -7.74 -3.30
CA ASN A 120 19.14 -8.80 -3.90
C ASN A 120 19.95 -9.91 -4.56
N LYS A 121 21.10 -9.60 -5.15
CA LYS A 121 22.00 -10.62 -5.73
C LYS A 121 22.59 -11.54 -4.66
N ILE A 122 22.88 -11.00 -3.49
CA ILE A 122 23.45 -11.74 -2.36
C ILE A 122 22.39 -12.70 -1.76
N THR A 123 21.16 -12.23 -1.63
CA THR A 123 20.05 -13.03 -1.08
C THR A 123 19.68 -14.18 -2.00
N GLN A 124 19.61 -13.96 -3.32
CA GLN A 124 19.36 -15.01 -4.32
C GLN A 124 20.49 -16.04 -4.37
N LYS A 125 21.74 -15.61 -4.22
CA LYS A 125 22.89 -16.53 -4.20
C LYS A 125 22.86 -17.44 -2.96
N LYS A 126 22.53 -16.93 -1.76
CA LYS A 126 22.37 -17.73 -0.54
C LYS A 126 21.24 -18.75 -0.65
N CYS A 127 20.11 -18.42 -1.24
CA CYS A 127 19.02 -19.37 -1.50
C CYS A 127 19.43 -20.47 -2.49
N GLY A 128 20.16 -20.13 -3.55
CA GLY A 128 20.63 -21.12 -4.54
C GLY A 128 21.69 -22.08 -4.01
N GLU A 129 22.56 -21.64 -3.10
CA GLU A 129 23.55 -22.50 -2.44
C GLU A 129 22.90 -23.46 -1.42
N LEU A 130 21.81 -23.04 -0.75
CA LEU A 130 21.08 -23.91 0.19
C LEU A 130 20.29 -25.02 -0.53
N THR A 131 19.74 -24.75 -1.71
CA THR A 131 19.01 -25.75 -2.51
C THR A 131 19.94 -26.75 -3.23
N ALA A 132 21.23 -26.46 -3.34
CA ALA A 132 22.21 -27.37 -3.92
C ALA A 132 22.78 -28.38 -2.90
N LEU A 133 22.41 -28.30 -1.61
CA LEU A 133 22.87 -29.17 -0.53
C LEU A 133 21.84 -30.26 -0.13
N PHE A 134 20.69 -30.32 -0.79
CA PHE A 134 19.66 -31.35 -0.65
C PHE A 134 19.36 -32.00 -2.01
#